data_813aac408d1a10612a0568949d032bd8
#
_entry.id   813aac408d1a10612a0568949d032bd8
#
_cell.length_a   1.000
_cell.length_b   1.000
_cell.length_c   1.000
_cell.angle_alpha   90.00
_cell.angle_beta   90.00
_cell.angle_gamma   90.00
#
_symmetry.space_group_name_H-M   'P 1'
#
loop_
_entity.id
_entity.type
_entity.pdbx_description
1 polymer ?
#
loop_
_entity_poly.entity_id
_entity_poly.type
_entity_poly.pdbx_seq_one_letter_code
_entity_poly.pdbx_strand_id
1 'polypeptide(L)'
;MLSQQSKKDIKKKLNFIYKSTKSKKEVKIYADEIFQVINKYNKLGKKGKKLNVSEKTSVLICYGDSLLNGNKEKTIKIFRNFYKKNLDKFFEIIHFLPFYPSSSDSGFAVKDHYQVDKKLGDWSDIYKQSKTTNIMADIVINHASSKGLWFKNFLANKSPGKDYFLTVSKKFDISKVIRPRENKLLKSISIFKKNNLLWRTFSDDQIDLNFKSPKVLLRFIKIIINLANNGVTIFRLDAIAYLWKKSGSKCVNLKETHEIIRLLRIVCNSLKSKPIIITETNLPEKENLSYFGVKNNESHWI
;
A
#
# COMPACT_ATOMS: atom_id res chain seq x y z
N MET A 1 8.90 6.30 21.81
CA MET A 1 10.05 5.78 21.03
C MET A 1 9.78 4.35 20.60
N LEU A 2 10.35 3.90 19.49
CA LEU A 2 10.26 2.52 19.02
C LEU A 2 10.93 1.57 20.04
N SER A 3 10.24 0.47 20.45
CA SER A 3 10.76 -0.49 21.41
C SER A 3 11.98 -1.24 20.88
N GLN A 4 12.85 -1.73 21.78
CA GLN A 4 14.01 -2.53 21.38
C GLN A 4 13.58 -3.83 20.66
N GLN A 5 12.49 -4.46 21.12
CA GLN A 5 11.93 -5.65 20.48
C GLN A 5 11.50 -5.34 19.04
N SER A 6 10.73 -4.27 18.82
CA SER A 6 10.32 -3.87 17.44
C SER A 6 11.52 -3.60 16.55
N LYS A 7 12.59 -2.97 17.06
CA LYS A 7 13.83 -2.75 16.29
C LYS A 7 14.48 -4.08 15.87
N LYS A 8 14.56 -5.05 16.79
CA LYS A 8 15.10 -6.39 16.54
C LYS A 8 14.28 -7.11 15.50
N ASP A 9 12.95 -7.07 15.61
CA ASP A 9 12.04 -7.75 14.70
C ASP A 9 12.08 -7.14 13.29
N ILE A 10 12.07 -5.81 13.15
CA ILE A 10 12.24 -5.12 11.87
C ILE A 10 13.56 -5.54 11.19
N LYS A 11 14.68 -5.52 11.93
CA LYS A 11 15.98 -5.97 11.38
C LYS A 11 15.94 -7.42 10.94
N LYS A 12 15.33 -8.32 11.72
CA LYS A 12 15.17 -9.74 11.38
C LYS A 12 14.38 -9.92 10.07
N LYS A 13 13.25 -9.21 9.91
CA LYS A 13 12.42 -9.26 8.70
C LYS A 13 13.17 -8.72 7.47
N LEU A 14 13.80 -7.57 7.59
CA LEU A 14 14.60 -6.99 6.50
C LEU A 14 15.75 -7.91 6.06
N ASN A 15 16.47 -8.52 7.03
CA ASN A 15 17.52 -9.48 6.72
C ASN A 15 16.97 -10.71 5.97
N PHE A 16 15.80 -11.22 6.32
CA PHE A 16 15.18 -12.33 5.60
C PHE A 16 14.79 -11.93 4.18
N ILE A 17 14.05 -10.81 4.03
CA ILE A 17 13.54 -10.34 2.74
C ILE A 17 14.70 -10.07 1.75
N TYR A 18 15.76 -9.44 2.22
CA TYR A 18 16.83 -8.93 1.35
C TYR A 18 18.13 -9.74 1.38
N LYS A 19 18.18 -10.90 2.06
CA LYS A 19 19.38 -11.73 2.21
C LYS A 19 20.09 -12.08 0.91
N SER A 20 19.36 -12.21 -0.20
CA SER A 20 19.89 -12.57 -1.51
C SER A 20 20.21 -11.36 -2.41
N THR A 21 19.86 -10.16 -2.00
CA THR A 21 19.94 -8.96 -2.86
C THR A 21 20.72 -7.81 -2.26
N LYS A 22 20.96 -7.83 -0.94
CA LYS A 22 21.61 -6.76 -0.19
C LYS A 22 22.59 -7.27 0.85
N SER A 23 23.65 -6.51 1.08
CA SER A 23 24.59 -6.75 2.17
C SER A 23 23.96 -6.41 3.53
N LYS A 24 24.49 -7.00 4.62
CA LYS A 24 24.05 -6.66 5.99
C LYS A 24 24.20 -5.18 6.32
N LYS A 25 25.24 -4.51 5.77
CA LYS A 25 25.46 -3.06 5.94
C LYS A 25 24.35 -2.25 5.29
N GLU A 26 23.95 -2.58 4.05
CA GLU A 26 22.84 -1.91 3.35
C GLU A 26 21.50 -2.11 4.11
N VAL A 27 21.22 -3.34 4.54
CA VAL A 27 20.00 -3.65 5.32
C VAL A 27 19.94 -2.84 6.60
N LYS A 28 21.09 -2.63 7.29
CA LYS A 28 21.16 -1.79 8.49
C LYS A 28 20.77 -0.35 8.20
N ILE A 29 21.24 0.23 7.10
CA ILE A 29 20.89 1.61 6.69
C ILE A 29 19.36 1.75 6.54
N TYR A 30 18.71 0.83 5.83
CA TYR A 30 17.25 0.87 5.67
C TYR A 30 16.49 0.65 6.98
N ALA A 31 16.99 -0.21 7.86
CA ALA A 31 16.41 -0.38 9.18
C ALA A 31 16.46 0.94 10.00
N ASP A 32 17.60 1.61 10.00
CA ASP A 32 17.80 2.85 10.72
C ASP A 32 16.92 3.98 10.16
N GLU A 33 16.72 4.06 8.82
CA GLU A 33 15.75 4.98 8.23
C GLU A 33 14.31 4.69 8.67
N ILE A 34 13.90 3.41 8.72
CA ILE A 34 12.58 3.02 9.22
C ILE A 34 12.42 3.45 10.68
N PHE A 35 13.44 3.25 11.52
CA PHE A 35 13.39 3.68 12.93
C PHE A 35 13.22 5.19 13.06
N GLN A 36 13.96 5.97 12.25
CA GLN A 36 13.87 7.42 12.25
C GLN A 36 12.47 7.90 11.89
N VAL A 37 11.86 7.37 10.82
CA VAL A 37 10.53 7.82 10.38
C VAL A 37 9.45 7.44 11.39
N ILE A 38 9.52 6.25 12.00
CA ILE A 38 8.58 5.83 13.06
C ILE A 38 8.74 6.72 14.30
N ASN A 39 9.97 6.96 14.75
CA ASN A 39 10.22 7.80 15.94
C ASN A 39 9.75 9.24 15.70
N LYS A 40 10.00 9.81 14.52
CA LYS A 40 9.51 11.14 14.13
C LYS A 40 7.98 11.20 14.19
N TYR A 41 7.29 10.20 13.63
CA TYR A 41 5.84 10.12 13.71
C TYR A 41 5.36 10.01 15.17
N ASN A 42 5.96 9.14 15.97
CA ASN A 42 5.53 8.94 17.36
C ASN A 42 5.77 10.19 18.24
N LYS A 43 6.75 11.03 17.90
CA LYS A 43 6.98 12.32 18.57
C LYS A 43 5.94 13.37 18.17
N LEU A 44 5.68 13.52 16.87
CA LEU A 44 4.89 14.62 16.31
C LEU A 44 3.47 14.22 15.90
N GLY A 45 3.25 12.92 15.65
CA GLY A 45 1.97 12.39 15.17
C GLY A 45 0.86 12.45 16.21
N LYS A 46 -0.36 12.48 15.72
CA LYS A 46 -1.56 12.48 16.55
C LYS A 46 -1.87 11.07 17.02
N LYS A 47 -2.44 10.95 18.23
CA LYS A 47 -2.99 9.68 18.71
C LYS A 47 -4.21 9.33 17.86
N GLY A 48 -4.24 8.14 17.28
CA GLY A 48 -5.40 7.65 16.55
C GLY A 48 -6.59 7.38 17.47
N LYS A 49 -7.79 7.38 16.89
CA LYS A 49 -9.00 6.89 17.57
C LYS A 49 -8.84 5.36 17.72
N LYS A 50 -9.08 4.84 18.92
CA LYS A 50 -9.07 3.40 19.13
C LYS A 50 -10.29 2.80 18.44
N LEU A 51 -10.07 1.83 17.56
CA LEU A 51 -11.14 1.06 16.96
C LEU A 51 -11.37 -0.20 17.81
N ASN A 52 -12.56 -0.35 18.35
CA ASN A 52 -13.03 -1.57 18.97
C ASN A 52 -13.94 -2.26 17.98
N VAL A 53 -13.50 -3.39 17.44
CA VAL A 53 -14.27 -4.17 16.47
C VAL A 53 -15.11 -5.20 17.21
N SER A 54 -16.37 -5.31 16.85
CA SER A 54 -17.32 -6.30 17.34
C SER A 54 -18.18 -6.79 16.20
N GLU A 55 -19.08 -7.72 16.48
CA GLU A 55 -20.10 -8.21 15.53
C GLU A 55 -21.06 -7.11 15.04
N LYS A 56 -21.14 -5.99 15.75
CA LYS A 56 -21.96 -4.80 15.40
C LYS A 56 -21.25 -3.82 14.51
N THR A 57 -19.92 -4.00 14.29
CA THR A 57 -19.13 -3.06 13.49
C THR A 57 -19.55 -3.12 12.04
N SER A 58 -19.98 -2.00 11.51
CA SER A 58 -20.45 -1.85 10.13
C SER A 58 -19.52 -0.94 9.33
N VAL A 59 -19.33 -1.28 8.05
CA VAL A 59 -18.45 -0.59 7.12
C VAL A 59 -19.23 -0.08 5.92
N LEU A 60 -19.18 1.23 5.67
CA LEU A 60 -19.68 1.82 4.43
C LEU A 60 -18.54 1.91 3.42
N ILE A 61 -18.66 1.21 2.29
CA ILE A 61 -17.71 1.29 1.17
C ILE A 61 -18.26 2.27 0.14
N CYS A 62 -17.46 3.25 -0.25
CA CYS A 62 -17.84 4.24 -1.25
C CYS A 62 -16.64 4.90 -1.93
N TYR A 63 -16.86 5.48 -3.09
CA TYR A 63 -15.92 6.42 -3.70
C TYR A 63 -16.05 7.81 -3.08
N GLY A 64 -15.00 8.60 -3.15
CA GLY A 64 -15.01 9.98 -2.66
C GLY A 64 -15.99 10.90 -3.39
N ASP A 65 -16.48 10.50 -4.56
CA ASP A 65 -17.44 11.19 -5.41
C ASP A 65 -18.80 10.46 -5.54
N SER A 66 -19.11 9.54 -4.62
CA SER A 66 -20.41 8.85 -4.60
C SER A 66 -21.60 9.78 -4.39
N LEU A 67 -21.36 11.01 -3.94
CA LEU A 67 -22.40 12.04 -3.76
C LEU A 67 -21.97 13.34 -4.45
N LEU A 68 -22.87 13.89 -5.24
CA LEU A 68 -22.74 15.16 -5.95
C LEU A 68 -23.91 16.07 -5.57
N ASN A 69 -23.68 17.38 -5.50
CA ASN A 69 -24.76 18.36 -5.18
C ASN A 69 -24.99 19.39 -6.30
N GLY A 70 -24.42 19.15 -7.50
CA GLY A 70 -24.52 20.10 -8.62
C GLY A 70 -23.66 21.36 -8.50
N ASN A 71 -23.05 21.61 -7.36
CA ASN A 71 -22.17 22.74 -7.12
C ASN A 71 -20.68 22.36 -7.36
N LYS A 72 -19.79 23.37 -7.50
CA LYS A 72 -18.33 23.15 -7.62
C LYS A 72 -17.66 22.78 -6.28
N GLU A 73 -18.40 22.25 -5.34
CA GLU A 73 -17.91 21.90 -4.01
C GLU A 73 -17.15 20.56 -4.07
N LYS A 74 -16.10 20.39 -3.25
CA LYS A 74 -15.33 19.14 -3.15
C LYS A 74 -16.22 18.01 -2.64
N THR A 75 -16.19 16.89 -3.33
CA THR A 75 -17.16 15.80 -3.11
C THR A 75 -17.04 15.13 -1.74
N ILE A 76 -15.81 14.98 -1.19
CA ILE A 76 -15.61 14.46 0.18
C ILE A 76 -16.25 15.39 1.23
N LYS A 77 -16.27 16.71 1.00
CA LYS A 77 -16.97 17.63 1.90
C LYS A 77 -18.49 17.46 1.83
N ILE A 78 -19.05 17.29 0.61
CA ILE A 78 -20.47 16.98 0.40
C ILE A 78 -20.83 15.68 1.13
N PHE A 79 -20.04 14.62 0.88
CA PHE A 79 -20.21 13.32 1.53
C PHE A 79 -20.17 13.44 3.06
N ARG A 80 -19.21 14.18 3.63
CA ARG A 80 -19.10 14.37 5.08
C ARG A 80 -20.34 15.02 5.69
N ASN A 81 -20.90 16.03 5.03
CA ASN A 81 -22.12 16.71 5.51
C ASN A 81 -23.32 15.76 5.48
N PHE A 82 -23.48 15.00 4.39
CA PHE A 82 -24.50 13.98 4.25
C PHE A 82 -24.35 12.87 5.30
N TYR A 83 -23.14 12.34 5.44
CA TYR A 83 -22.83 11.30 6.41
C TYR A 83 -23.20 11.71 7.83
N LYS A 84 -22.75 12.88 8.26
CA LYS A 84 -23.06 13.41 9.61
C LYS A 84 -24.55 13.55 9.87
N LYS A 85 -25.33 13.90 8.86
CA LYS A 85 -26.78 14.09 8.99
C LYS A 85 -27.55 12.76 8.97
N ASN A 86 -27.12 11.79 8.18
CA ASN A 86 -27.97 10.66 7.82
C ASN A 86 -27.38 9.29 8.19
N LEU A 87 -26.04 9.14 8.32
CA LEU A 87 -25.37 7.83 8.37
C LEU A 87 -24.49 7.58 9.60
N ASP A 88 -24.19 8.60 10.39
CA ASP A 88 -23.23 8.53 11.50
C ASP A 88 -23.59 7.54 12.61
N LYS A 89 -24.88 7.20 12.71
CA LYS A 89 -25.42 6.21 13.68
C LYS A 89 -25.36 4.77 13.16
N PHE A 90 -25.12 4.58 11.85
CA PHE A 90 -25.22 3.27 11.21
C PHE A 90 -23.87 2.65 10.87
N PHE A 91 -22.85 3.48 10.65
CA PHE A 91 -21.55 3.01 10.21
C PHE A 91 -20.42 3.56 11.09
N GLU A 92 -19.59 2.66 11.60
CA GLU A 92 -18.42 3.03 12.42
C GLU A 92 -17.17 3.24 11.59
N ILE A 93 -17.18 2.72 10.36
CA ILE A 93 -16.05 2.79 9.44
C ILE A 93 -16.54 3.25 8.06
N ILE A 94 -15.82 4.19 7.45
CA ILE A 94 -15.96 4.51 6.03
C ILE A 94 -14.72 4.00 5.32
N HIS A 95 -14.93 3.11 4.37
CA HIS A 95 -13.90 2.72 3.41
C HIS A 95 -14.02 3.61 2.17
N PHE A 96 -13.17 4.63 2.09
CA PHE A 96 -13.01 5.35 0.83
C PHE A 96 -12.11 4.53 -0.09
N LEU A 97 -12.69 4.07 -1.21
CA LEU A 97 -11.95 3.50 -2.33
C LEU A 97 -10.92 4.51 -2.84
N PRO A 98 -9.92 4.11 -3.65
CA PRO A 98 -8.75 4.96 -3.88
C PRO A 98 -9.09 6.39 -4.26
N PHE A 99 -8.75 7.32 -3.40
CA PHE A 99 -9.02 8.76 -3.54
C PHE A 99 -7.79 9.56 -3.99
N TYR A 100 -6.76 8.88 -4.44
CA TYR A 100 -5.52 9.47 -4.95
C TYR A 100 -5.67 9.92 -6.41
N PRO A 101 -4.83 10.84 -6.91
CA PRO A 101 -4.69 11.06 -8.34
C PRO A 101 -4.36 9.75 -9.05
N SER A 102 -5.19 9.36 -9.98
CA SER A 102 -5.08 8.10 -10.72
C SER A 102 -5.22 8.33 -12.22
N SER A 103 -5.01 7.32 -13.03
CA SER A 103 -5.13 7.40 -14.48
C SER A 103 -6.14 6.42 -15.08
N SER A 104 -6.48 5.37 -14.37
CA SER A 104 -7.39 4.32 -14.83
C SER A 104 -7.81 3.40 -13.67
N ASP A 105 -8.60 2.38 -14.01
CA ASP A 105 -9.02 1.30 -13.12
C ASP A 105 -9.71 1.82 -11.84
N SER A 106 -10.65 2.75 -12.02
CA SER A 106 -11.46 3.31 -10.92
C SER A 106 -10.64 3.75 -9.70
N GLY A 107 -9.45 4.34 -9.94
CA GLY A 107 -8.57 4.82 -8.87
C GLY A 107 -7.38 3.90 -8.58
N PHE A 108 -7.40 2.61 -8.99
CA PHE A 108 -6.34 1.65 -8.65
C PHE A 108 -5.06 1.79 -9.49
N ALA A 109 -5.04 2.58 -10.58
CA ALA A 109 -3.81 2.99 -11.25
C ALA A 109 -3.30 4.31 -10.66
N VAL A 110 -2.72 4.26 -9.46
CA VAL A 110 -2.34 5.44 -8.66
C VAL A 110 -1.13 6.15 -9.28
N LYS A 111 -1.26 7.47 -9.51
CA LYS A 111 -0.17 8.35 -9.96
C LYS A 111 0.65 8.92 -8.81
N ASP A 112 0.00 9.22 -7.69
CA ASP A 112 0.65 9.79 -6.51
C ASP A 112 -0.11 9.42 -5.22
N HIS A 113 0.51 8.64 -4.35
CA HIS A 113 -0.05 8.24 -3.06
C HIS A 113 0.06 9.34 -1.97
N TYR A 114 0.72 10.46 -2.25
CA TYR A 114 0.88 11.55 -1.28
C TYR A 114 -0.15 12.66 -1.45
N GLN A 115 -1.02 12.58 -2.45
CA GLN A 115 -2.05 13.58 -2.71
C GLN A 115 -3.44 12.94 -2.69
N VAL A 116 -4.43 13.73 -2.32
CA VAL A 116 -5.84 13.45 -2.60
C VAL A 116 -6.15 14.03 -3.98
N ASP A 117 -6.97 13.36 -4.80
CA ASP A 117 -7.39 13.92 -6.07
C ASP A 117 -8.12 15.24 -5.84
N LYS A 118 -7.68 16.29 -6.54
CA LYS A 118 -8.18 17.66 -6.36
C LYS A 118 -9.68 17.79 -6.59
N LYS A 119 -10.25 16.90 -7.41
CA LYS A 119 -11.70 16.86 -7.65
C LYS A 119 -12.46 16.37 -6.42
N LEU A 120 -11.86 15.45 -5.67
CA LEU A 120 -12.47 14.87 -4.47
C LEU A 120 -12.30 15.79 -3.26
N GLY A 121 -11.10 16.34 -3.06
CA GLY A 121 -10.78 17.14 -1.89
C GLY A 121 -9.29 17.31 -1.65
N ASP A 122 -8.93 17.37 -0.38
CA ASP A 122 -7.56 17.40 0.10
C ASP A 122 -7.41 16.64 1.44
N TRP A 123 -6.18 16.57 1.96
CA TRP A 123 -5.92 15.90 3.23
C TRP A 123 -6.68 16.50 4.41
N SER A 124 -7.05 17.78 4.38
CA SER A 124 -7.83 18.38 5.45
C SER A 124 -9.27 17.85 5.45
N ASP A 125 -9.82 17.50 4.27
CA ASP A 125 -11.15 16.92 4.16
C ASP A 125 -11.16 15.49 4.72
N ILE A 126 -10.16 14.67 4.38
CA ILE A 126 -9.97 13.34 4.97
C ILE A 126 -9.79 13.44 6.48
N TYR A 127 -8.93 14.34 6.95
CA TYR A 127 -8.69 14.52 8.38
C TYR A 127 -9.95 14.98 9.13
N LYS A 128 -10.75 15.88 8.55
CA LYS A 128 -12.03 16.33 9.14
C LYS A 128 -13.01 15.15 9.21
N GLN A 129 -13.09 14.31 8.17
CA GLN A 129 -13.92 13.10 8.21
C GLN A 129 -13.47 12.12 9.30
N SER A 130 -12.17 11.96 9.52
CA SER A 130 -11.63 11.06 10.56
C SER A 130 -11.99 11.48 11.99
N LYS A 131 -12.51 12.67 12.20
CA LYS A 131 -13.00 13.13 13.51
C LYS A 131 -14.37 12.56 13.85
N THR A 132 -15.18 12.26 12.84
CA THR A 132 -16.52 11.71 13.02
C THR A 132 -16.52 10.19 13.04
N THR A 133 -15.74 9.55 12.16
CA THR A 133 -15.71 8.08 12.01
C THR A 133 -14.31 7.56 11.72
N ASN A 134 -14.11 6.26 11.84
CA ASN A 134 -12.86 5.63 11.40
C ASN A 134 -12.80 5.61 9.87
N ILE A 135 -11.62 5.85 9.31
CA ILE A 135 -11.40 5.82 7.86
C ILE A 135 -10.53 4.62 7.51
N MET A 136 -11.02 3.82 6.57
CA MET A 136 -10.27 2.83 5.83
C MET A 136 -9.88 3.41 4.47
N ALA A 137 -8.62 3.17 4.07
CA ALA A 137 -8.11 3.57 2.76
C ALA A 137 -7.34 2.41 2.11
N ASP A 138 -7.45 2.33 0.79
CA ASP A 138 -6.64 1.41 0.00
C ASP A 138 -5.19 1.88 -0.07
N ILE A 139 -4.27 0.94 0.06
CA ILE A 139 -2.87 1.12 -0.32
C ILE A 139 -2.61 0.20 -1.50
N VAL A 140 -2.64 0.77 -2.70
CA VAL A 140 -2.30 0.06 -3.94
C VAL A 140 -0.79 -0.17 -3.94
N ILE A 141 -0.39 -1.31 -3.36
CA ILE A 141 1.00 -1.57 -3.02
C ILE A 141 1.74 -2.38 -4.09
N ASN A 142 1.03 -3.19 -4.90
CA ASN A 142 1.67 -4.05 -5.89
C ASN A 142 2.18 -3.27 -7.12
N HIS A 143 1.49 -2.21 -7.53
CA HIS A 143 1.75 -1.50 -8.79
C HIS A 143 1.52 0.01 -8.65
N ALA A 144 1.92 0.75 -9.67
CA ALA A 144 1.63 2.17 -9.81
C ALA A 144 1.39 2.52 -11.29
N SER A 145 0.72 3.66 -11.51
CA SER A 145 0.41 4.12 -12.86
C SER A 145 1.66 4.40 -13.71
N SER A 146 1.59 3.98 -14.97
CA SER A 146 2.57 4.35 -16.00
C SER A 146 2.59 5.85 -16.33
N LYS A 147 1.58 6.61 -15.88
CA LYS A 147 1.45 8.06 -16.09
C LYS A 147 1.88 8.88 -14.86
N GLY A 148 2.26 8.20 -13.77
CA GLY A 148 2.73 8.84 -12.54
C GLY A 148 4.16 9.36 -12.61
N LEU A 149 4.52 10.24 -11.65
CA LEU A 149 5.87 10.82 -11.57
C LEU A 149 6.95 9.74 -11.36
N TRP A 150 6.67 8.69 -10.58
CA TRP A 150 7.63 7.62 -10.35
C TRP A 150 8.01 6.90 -11.64
N PHE A 151 7.04 6.64 -12.53
CA PHE A 151 7.32 5.97 -13.79
C PHE A 151 8.07 6.90 -14.77
N LYS A 152 7.70 8.18 -14.84
CA LYS A 152 8.46 9.18 -15.61
C LYS A 152 9.92 9.26 -15.15
N ASN A 153 10.13 9.29 -13.84
CA ASN A 153 11.47 9.29 -13.26
C ASN A 153 12.24 7.98 -13.50
N PHE A 154 11.53 6.83 -13.47
CA PHE A 154 12.12 5.54 -13.82
C PHE A 154 12.68 5.55 -15.25
N LEU A 155 11.91 6.03 -16.22
CA LEU A 155 12.35 6.17 -17.61
C LEU A 155 13.55 7.13 -17.75
N ALA A 156 13.57 8.19 -16.95
CA ALA A 156 14.62 9.21 -16.96
C ALA A 156 15.80 8.90 -16.01
N ASN A 157 15.82 7.73 -15.33
CA ASN A 157 16.82 7.36 -14.30
C ASN A 157 16.93 8.37 -13.14
N LYS A 158 15.84 9.00 -12.77
CA LYS A 158 15.78 10.01 -11.70
C LYS A 158 15.14 9.44 -10.43
N SER A 159 15.55 9.95 -9.28
CA SER A 159 14.90 9.67 -7.99
C SER A 159 13.83 10.75 -7.69
N PRO A 160 12.72 10.37 -7.01
CA PRO A 160 12.32 9.01 -6.69
C PRO A 160 11.74 8.30 -7.92
N GLY A 161 11.96 6.99 -8.06
CA GLY A 161 11.34 6.20 -9.15
C GLY A 161 12.31 5.27 -9.86
N LYS A 162 13.57 5.65 -10.06
CA LYS A 162 14.54 4.91 -10.89
C LYS A 162 14.69 3.41 -10.56
N ASP A 163 14.44 3.02 -9.31
CA ASP A 163 14.58 1.65 -8.83
C ASP A 163 13.22 1.03 -8.45
N TYR A 164 12.09 1.68 -8.81
CA TYR A 164 10.79 1.31 -8.25
C TYR A 164 10.05 0.27 -9.07
N PHE A 165 10.26 0.18 -10.38
CA PHE A 165 9.48 -0.68 -11.24
C PHE A 165 10.23 -1.96 -11.58
N LEU A 166 9.47 -3.05 -11.70
CA LEU A 166 10.04 -4.36 -11.98
C LEU A 166 10.30 -4.53 -13.47
N THR A 167 11.56 -4.77 -13.80
CA THR A 167 11.96 -5.28 -15.10
C THR A 167 12.65 -6.63 -14.96
N VAL A 168 12.49 -7.47 -15.96
CA VAL A 168 13.12 -8.79 -16.03
C VAL A 168 13.84 -8.99 -17.36
N SER A 169 14.82 -9.86 -17.39
CA SER A 169 15.49 -10.28 -18.64
C SER A 169 14.65 -11.32 -19.39
N LYS A 170 14.97 -11.56 -20.67
CA LYS A 170 14.38 -12.64 -21.47
C LYS A 170 14.60 -14.05 -20.87
N LYS A 171 15.62 -14.21 -20.01
CA LYS A 171 15.93 -15.47 -19.31
C LYS A 171 15.05 -15.72 -18.07
N PHE A 172 14.21 -14.77 -17.69
CA PHE A 172 13.33 -14.94 -16.54
C PHE A 172 12.21 -15.92 -16.91
N ASP A 173 12.18 -17.06 -16.23
CA ASP A 173 11.17 -18.10 -16.47
C ASP A 173 9.83 -17.69 -15.85
N ILE A 174 8.82 -17.50 -16.73
CA ILE A 174 7.44 -17.12 -16.39
C ILE A 174 6.45 -18.28 -16.60
N SER A 175 6.90 -19.47 -16.94
CA SER A 175 6.04 -20.61 -17.30
C SER A 175 5.03 -21.01 -16.22
N LYS A 176 5.34 -20.74 -14.94
CA LYS A 176 4.49 -21.07 -13.78
C LYS A 176 3.76 -19.87 -13.20
N VAL A 177 3.89 -18.68 -13.80
CA VAL A 177 3.29 -17.45 -13.23
C VAL A 177 1.77 -17.52 -13.24
N ILE A 178 1.16 -17.31 -12.08
CA ILE A 178 -0.29 -17.19 -11.92
C ILE A 178 -0.64 -15.69 -11.80
N ARG A 179 -1.68 -15.29 -12.50
CA ARG A 179 -2.18 -13.90 -12.50
C ARG A 179 -3.68 -13.85 -12.80
N PRO A 180 -4.37 -12.80 -12.36
CA PRO A 180 -5.82 -12.72 -12.47
C PRO A 180 -6.33 -12.11 -13.80
N ARG A 181 -5.42 -11.75 -14.72
CA ARG A 181 -5.77 -11.05 -15.97
C ARG A 181 -5.11 -11.71 -17.18
N GLU A 182 -5.76 -11.62 -18.36
CA GLU A 182 -5.29 -12.23 -19.62
C GLU A 182 -4.36 -11.34 -20.44
N ASN A 183 -4.24 -10.04 -20.11
CA ASN A 183 -3.37 -9.11 -20.84
C ASN A 183 -1.91 -9.61 -20.86
N LYS A 184 -1.08 -9.13 -21.80
CA LYS A 184 0.35 -9.51 -21.87
C LYS A 184 1.07 -9.11 -20.58
N LEU A 185 1.62 -10.11 -19.88
CA LEU A 185 2.34 -9.93 -18.62
C LEU A 185 3.56 -9.01 -18.80
N LEU A 186 4.30 -9.20 -19.86
CA LEU A 186 5.57 -8.52 -20.12
C LEU A 186 5.44 -7.59 -21.34
N LYS A 187 5.97 -6.38 -21.19
CA LYS A 187 6.07 -5.38 -22.27
C LYS A 187 7.54 -5.04 -22.49
N SER A 188 7.98 -5.14 -23.74
CA SER A 188 9.31 -4.68 -24.11
C SER A 188 9.43 -3.17 -23.90
N ILE A 189 10.51 -2.76 -23.26
CA ILE A 189 10.83 -1.35 -23.03
C ILE A 189 12.33 -1.15 -23.20
N SER A 190 12.73 -0.11 -23.92
CA SER A 190 14.12 0.30 -24.04
C SER A 190 14.42 1.36 -22.97
N ILE A 191 15.29 1.01 -22.02
CA ILE A 191 15.76 1.93 -20.98
C ILE A 191 17.28 1.93 -21.05
N PHE A 192 17.89 3.11 -21.22
CA PHE A 192 19.36 3.28 -21.31
C PHE A 192 20.00 2.34 -22.35
N LYS A 193 19.46 2.26 -23.57
CA LYS A 193 19.92 1.40 -24.64
C LYS A 193 19.91 -0.10 -24.31
N LYS A 194 19.22 -0.51 -23.23
CA LYS A 194 19.00 -1.92 -22.86
C LYS A 194 17.54 -2.28 -23.06
N ASN A 195 17.31 -3.39 -23.77
CA ASN A 195 15.99 -3.98 -23.92
C ASN A 195 15.65 -4.77 -22.65
N ASN A 196 14.67 -4.29 -21.90
CA ASN A 196 14.13 -4.93 -20.72
C ASN A 196 12.68 -5.33 -20.95
N LEU A 197 12.18 -6.23 -20.13
CA LEU A 197 10.77 -6.62 -20.11
C LEU A 197 10.12 -6.06 -18.84
N LEU A 198 9.24 -5.11 -19.01
CA LEU A 198 8.49 -4.47 -17.93
C LEU A 198 7.35 -5.39 -17.48
N TRP A 199 7.19 -5.58 -16.18
CA TRP A 199 6.19 -6.48 -15.61
C TRP A 199 4.86 -5.78 -15.35
N ARG A 200 3.74 -6.42 -15.75
CA ARG A 200 2.37 -5.88 -15.65
C ARG A 200 1.41 -6.99 -15.26
N THR A 201 1.18 -7.17 -13.96
CA THR A 201 0.27 -8.22 -13.48
C THR A 201 -1.18 -7.97 -13.89
N PHE A 202 -1.67 -6.72 -13.82
CA PHE A 202 -3.09 -6.38 -13.94
C PHE A 202 -3.46 -5.72 -15.28
N SER A 203 -2.89 -4.58 -15.62
CA SER A 203 -3.23 -3.84 -16.84
C SER A 203 -2.03 -3.15 -17.47
N ASP A 204 -2.24 -2.55 -18.65
CA ASP A 204 -1.20 -1.83 -19.38
C ASP A 204 -0.72 -0.56 -18.67
N ASP A 205 -1.55 0.02 -17.83
CA ASP A 205 -1.24 1.21 -17.04
C ASP A 205 -0.73 0.90 -15.62
N GLN A 206 -0.93 -0.32 -15.13
CA GLN A 206 -0.53 -0.74 -13.78
C GLN A 206 0.79 -1.50 -13.83
N ILE A 207 1.89 -0.78 -13.61
CA ILE A 207 3.23 -1.34 -13.68
C ILE A 207 3.67 -1.83 -12.30
N ASP A 208 4.06 -3.11 -12.23
CA ASP A 208 4.44 -3.75 -10.96
C ASP A 208 5.69 -3.12 -10.35
N LEU A 209 5.62 -2.96 -9.04
CA LEU A 209 6.71 -2.40 -8.24
C LEU A 209 7.74 -3.47 -7.87
N ASN A 210 8.99 -3.06 -7.80
CA ASN A 210 10.12 -3.94 -7.52
C ASN A 210 10.41 -4.01 -6.02
N PHE A 211 9.75 -4.90 -5.30
CA PHE A 211 10.00 -5.09 -3.87
C PHE A 211 11.36 -5.70 -3.53
N LYS A 212 12.16 -6.15 -4.52
CA LYS A 212 13.58 -6.46 -4.31
C LYS A 212 14.42 -5.20 -4.04
N SER A 213 13.87 -4.01 -4.33
CA SER A 213 14.45 -2.73 -3.92
C SER A 213 13.91 -2.32 -2.55
N PRO A 214 14.74 -2.26 -1.50
CA PRO A 214 14.30 -1.78 -0.18
C PRO A 214 13.73 -0.37 -0.20
N LYS A 215 14.10 0.44 -1.20
CA LYS A 215 13.57 1.80 -1.39
C LYS A 215 12.07 1.81 -1.64
N VAL A 216 11.52 0.78 -2.32
CA VAL A 216 10.08 0.61 -2.54
C VAL A 216 9.38 0.36 -1.21
N LEU A 217 9.86 -0.62 -0.44
CA LEU A 217 9.28 -0.93 0.88
C LEU A 217 9.33 0.29 1.82
N LEU A 218 10.46 0.98 1.89
CA LEU A 218 10.61 2.21 2.68
C LEU A 218 9.64 3.30 2.21
N ARG A 219 9.41 3.42 0.90
CA ARG A 219 8.43 4.37 0.35
C ARG A 219 7.02 4.06 0.83
N PHE A 220 6.60 2.79 0.83
CA PHE A 220 5.29 2.40 1.33
C PHE A 220 5.15 2.57 2.84
N ILE A 221 6.19 2.34 3.62
CA ILE A 221 6.19 2.68 5.06
C ILE A 221 5.96 4.19 5.26
N LYS A 222 6.59 5.05 4.45
CA LYS A 222 6.36 6.50 4.51
C LYS A 222 4.94 6.89 4.08
N ILE A 223 4.34 6.19 3.12
CA ILE A 223 2.93 6.37 2.70
C ILE A 223 2.00 5.98 3.85
N ILE A 224 2.19 4.82 4.48
CA ILE A 224 1.43 4.38 5.66
C ILE A 224 1.46 5.44 6.76
N ILE A 225 2.64 5.99 7.04
CA ILE A 225 2.81 7.04 8.05
C ILE A 225 2.09 8.34 7.64
N ASN A 226 2.13 8.71 6.35
CA ASN A 226 1.41 9.88 5.86
C ASN A 226 -0.11 9.72 6.02
N LEU A 227 -0.66 8.56 5.66
CA LEU A 227 -2.06 8.23 5.85
C LEU A 227 -2.46 8.28 7.34
N ALA A 228 -1.67 7.67 8.21
CA ALA A 228 -1.89 7.69 9.64
C ALA A 228 -1.87 9.12 10.23
N ASN A 229 -0.99 10.01 9.73
CA ASN A 229 -0.96 11.43 10.11
C ASN A 229 -2.23 12.18 9.72
N ASN A 230 -2.87 11.74 8.64
CA ASN A 230 -4.10 12.33 8.13
C ASN A 230 -5.38 11.62 8.65
N GLY A 231 -5.24 10.80 9.69
CA GLY A 231 -6.36 10.24 10.43
C GLY A 231 -6.91 8.91 9.88
N VAL A 232 -6.25 8.31 8.88
CA VAL A 232 -6.61 6.96 8.41
C VAL A 232 -6.20 5.95 9.47
N THR A 233 -7.13 5.08 9.85
CA THR A 233 -6.96 4.10 10.95
C THR A 233 -6.93 2.66 10.46
N ILE A 234 -7.35 2.41 9.22
CA ILE A 234 -7.39 1.07 8.63
C ILE A 234 -6.79 1.14 7.22
N PHE A 235 -5.89 0.23 6.91
CA PHE A 235 -5.24 0.12 5.60
C PHE A 235 -5.65 -1.19 4.93
N ARG A 236 -6.36 -1.10 3.81
CA ARG A 236 -6.56 -2.24 2.93
C ARG A 236 -5.38 -2.33 1.96
N LEU A 237 -4.57 -3.36 2.11
CA LEU A 237 -3.44 -3.62 1.21
C LEU A 237 -3.96 -4.32 -0.03
N ASP A 238 -4.03 -3.60 -1.13
CA ASP A 238 -4.52 -4.07 -2.42
C ASP A 238 -3.51 -5.00 -3.11
N ALA A 239 -3.99 -6.13 -3.65
CA ALA A 239 -3.24 -7.06 -4.50
C ALA A 239 -1.92 -7.56 -3.89
N ILE A 240 -1.86 -7.74 -2.58
CA ILE A 240 -0.59 -7.99 -1.87
C ILE A 240 0.03 -9.36 -2.18
N ALA A 241 -0.75 -10.33 -2.65
CA ALA A 241 -0.24 -11.66 -2.95
C ALA A 241 0.84 -11.66 -4.03
N TYR A 242 0.89 -10.61 -4.85
CA TYR A 242 1.75 -10.49 -6.02
C TYR A 242 3.02 -9.67 -5.80
N LEU A 243 3.38 -9.27 -4.56
CA LEU A 243 4.49 -8.35 -4.30
C LEU A 243 5.86 -8.88 -4.75
N TRP A 244 6.12 -10.19 -4.55
CA TRP A 244 7.43 -10.76 -4.82
C TRP A 244 7.43 -11.63 -6.07
N LYS A 245 8.45 -11.45 -6.95
CA LYS A 245 8.59 -12.22 -8.18
C LYS A 245 9.91 -13.01 -8.16
N LYS A 246 9.82 -14.31 -8.45
CA LYS A 246 10.96 -15.23 -8.50
C LYS A 246 10.87 -16.10 -9.77
N SER A 247 11.92 -16.15 -10.55
CA SER A 247 12.00 -16.97 -11.78
C SER A 247 11.67 -18.44 -11.49
N GLY A 248 10.87 -19.06 -12.36
CA GLY A 248 10.42 -20.45 -12.23
C GLY A 248 9.42 -20.70 -11.09
N SER A 249 8.84 -19.66 -10.52
CA SER A 249 7.80 -19.76 -9.48
C SER A 249 6.46 -19.23 -9.95
N LYS A 250 5.39 -19.48 -9.15
CA LYS A 250 4.06 -18.93 -9.41
C LYS A 250 4.01 -17.39 -9.32
N CYS A 251 5.02 -16.72 -8.74
CA CYS A 251 5.06 -15.28 -8.48
C CYS A 251 3.86 -14.74 -7.70
N VAL A 252 3.22 -15.59 -6.95
CA VAL A 252 2.08 -15.28 -6.07
C VAL A 252 2.27 -16.02 -4.76
N ASN A 253 1.84 -15.42 -3.64
CA ASN A 253 1.85 -16.01 -2.30
C ASN A 253 3.23 -16.54 -1.86
N LEU A 254 4.31 -15.81 -2.18
CA LEU A 254 5.67 -16.22 -1.84
C LEU A 254 6.03 -15.85 -0.40
N LYS A 255 6.99 -16.57 0.18
CA LYS A 255 7.44 -16.35 1.57
C LYS A 255 7.89 -14.92 1.84
N GLU A 256 8.55 -14.30 0.87
CA GLU A 256 9.00 -12.91 0.96
C GLU A 256 7.81 -11.93 1.04
N THR A 257 6.70 -12.22 0.36
CA THR A 257 5.46 -11.44 0.46
C THR A 257 4.93 -11.46 1.90
N HIS A 258 4.81 -12.62 2.51
CA HIS A 258 4.38 -12.76 3.91
C HIS A 258 5.29 -12.00 4.87
N GLU A 259 6.61 -12.07 4.67
CA GLU A 259 7.57 -11.35 5.52
C GLU A 259 7.47 -9.82 5.36
N ILE A 260 7.13 -9.33 4.17
CA ILE A 260 6.83 -7.90 3.95
C ILE A 260 5.61 -7.50 4.77
N ILE A 261 4.52 -8.28 4.74
CA ILE A 261 3.30 -7.96 5.49
C ILE A 261 3.56 -8.00 7.00
N ARG A 262 4.29 -9.01 7.48
CA ARG A 262 4.71 -9.08 8.90
C ARG A 262 5.52 -7.85 9.31
N LEU A 263 6.39 -7.37 8.43
CA LEU A 263 7.14 -6.14 8.69
C LEU A 263 6.23 -4.92 8.73
N LEU A 264 5.30 -4.78 7.78
CA LEU A 264 4.31 -3.70 7.79
C LEU A 264 3.42 -3.75 9.05
N ARG A 265 3.04 -4.95 9.51
CA ARG A 265 2.31 -5.15 10.77
C ARG A 265 3.12 -4.64 11.98
N ILE A 266 4.42 -4.97 12.05
CA ILE A 266 5.30 -4.49 13.13
C ILE A 266 5.39 -2.96 13.08
N VAL A 267 5.51 -2.37 11.87
CA VAL A 267 5.51 -0.91 11.70
C VAL A 267 4.21 -0.32 12.23
N CYS A 268 3.04 -0.80 11.78
CA CYS A 268 1.73 -0.29 12.21
C CYS A 268 1.53 -0.41 13.73
N ASN A 269 1.89 -1.54 14.32
CA ASN A 269 1.83 -1.74 15.78
C ASN A 269 2.77 -0.82 16.55
N SER A 270 3.84 -0.34 15.91
CA SER A 270 4.82 0.58 16.49
C SER A 270 4.42 2.06 16.34
N LEU A 271 3.41 2.37 15.54
CA LEU A 271 2.87 3.72 15.40
C LEU A 271 1.96 4.06 16.60
N LYS A 272 1.97 5.30 17.01
CA LYS A 272 1.13 5.82 18.10
C LYS A 272 -0.37 5.61 17.86
N SER A 273 -0.80 5.65 16.60
CA SER A 273 -2.18 5.42 16.16
C SER A 273 -2.56 3.94 16.07
N LYS A 274 -1.58 3.02 15.98
CA LYS A 274 -1.77 1.58 15.84
C LYS A 274 -2.81 1.20 14.77
N PRO A 275 -2.63 1.61 13.52
CA PRO A 275 -3.60 1.33 12.48
C PRO A 275 -3.73 -0.18 12.21
N ILE A 276 -4.91 -0.58 11.77
CA ILE A 276 -5.24 -1.94 11.39
C ILE A 276 -4.84 -2.19 9.93
N ILE A 277 -4.43 -3.42 9.62
CA ILE A 277 -4.15 -3.89 8.25
C ILE A 277 -5.20 -4.91 7.86
N ILE A 278 -5.78 -4.74 6.68
CA ILE A 278 -6.58 -5.72 5.96
C ILE A 278 -5.83 -6.11 4.70
N THR A 279 -5.86 -7.37 4.31
CA THR A 279 -5.23 -7.86 3.09
C THR A 279 -6.28 -8.26 2.05
N GLU A 280 -6.03 -7.89 0.80
CA GLU A 280 -6.78 -8.36 -0.37
C GLU A 280 -5.85 -9.21 -1.24
N THR A 281 -6.23 -10.46 -1.53
CA THR A 281 -5.32 -11.44 -2.11
C THR A 281 -5.82 -12.10 -3.40
N ASN A 282 -7.12 -12.24 -3.60
CA ASN A 282 -7.70 -13.03 -4.70
C ASN A 282 -7.14 -14.47 -4.78
N LEU A 283 -7.01 -15.13 -3.64
CA LEU A 283 -6.47 -16.48 -3.53
C LEU A 283 -7.55 -17.47 -3.08
N PRO A 284 -7.37 -18.78 -3.31
CA PRO A 284 -8.18 -19.80 -2.69
C PRO A 284 -8.19 -19.67 -1.16
N GLU A 285 -9.29 -20.08 -0.52
CA GLU A 285 -9.55 -19.87 0.91
C GLU A 285 -8.35 -20.20 1.81
N LYS A 286 -7.78 -21.41 1.67
CA LYS A 286 -6.63 -21.83 2.48
C LYS A 286 -5.41 -20.90 2.36
N GLU A 287 -5.13 -20.44 1.15
CA GLU A 287 -4.02 -19.50 0.90
C GLU A 287 -4.37 -18.11 1.41
N ASN A 288 -5.64 -17.69 1.27
CA ASN A 288 -6.11 -16.41 1.81
C ASN A 288 -6.00 -16.39 3.34
N LEU A 289 -6.50 -17.42 4.02
CA LEU A 289 -6.41 -17.57 5.49
C LEU A 289 -4.95 -17.53 6.00
N SER A 290 -3.97 -17.93 5.16
CA SER A 290 -2.56 -17.89 5.53
C SER A 290 -2.04 -16.47 5.83
N TYR A 291 -2.75 -15.43 5.35
CA TYR A 291 -2.41 -14.02 5.59
C TYR A 291 -2.78 -13.50 6.98
N PHE A 292 -3.48 -14.27 7.80
CA PHE A 292 -3.49 -14.01 9.24
C PHE A 292 -2.11 -14.30 9.88
N GLY A 293 -1.30 -15.17 9.24
CA GLY A 293 0.02 -15.54 9.71
C GLY A 293 -0.01 -16.48 10.92
N VAL A 294 1.18 -16.88 11.35
CA VAL A 294 1.35 -17.70 12.56
C VAL A 294 1.11 -16.80 13.78
N LYS A 295 0.19 -17.18 14.68
CA LYS A 295 -0.19 -16.37 15.86
C LYS A 295 -0.70 -14.96 15.49
N ASN A 296 -1.42 -14.83 14.38
CA ASN A 296 -2.01 -13.58 13.91
C ASN A 296 -1.00 -12.43 13.80
N ASN A 297 0.17 -12.69 13.21
CA ASN A 297 1.26 -11.72 13.11
C ASN A 297 1.41 -11.05 11.74
N GLU A 298 0.47 -11.27 10.82
CA GLU A 298 0.39 -10.62 9.50
C GLU A 298 -0.77 -9.64 9.44
N SER A 299 -1.84 -9.96 8.72
CA SER A 299 -3.03 -9.12 8.69
C SER A 299 -3.81 -9.15 10.00
N HIS A 300 -4.61 -8.13 10.24
CA HIS A 300 -5.62 -8.15 11.30
C HIS A 300 -6.91 -8.79 10.77
N TRP A 301 -7.26 -8.47 9.50
CA TRP A 301 -8.41 -8.98 8.77
C TRP A 301 -7.97 -9.37 7.35
N ILE A 302 -8.73 -10.22 6.71
CA ILE A 302 -8.54 -10.66 5.33
C ILE A 302 -9.84 -10.54 4.54
#